data_c24b79e9fee3025f67e720618688e34c
#
_entry.id   c24b79e9fee3025f67e720618688e34c
#
_cell.length_a   1.000
_cell.length_b   1.000
_cell.length_c   1.000
_cell.angle_alpha   90.00
_cell.angle_beta   90.00
_cell.angle_gamma   90.00
#
_symmetry.space_group_name_H-M   'P 1'
#
loop_
_entity.id
_entity.type
_entity.pdbx_description
1 polymer ?
#
loop_
_entity_poly.entity_id
_entity_poly.type
_entity_poly.pdbx_seq_one_letter_code
_entity_poly.pdbx_strand_id
1 'polypeptide(L)'
;MIIAIDGPSASGKSSIARELGVRLNYKFISSGHLYRIITLIAQRSLMNSCDFISEDSLLNLILENDISFNNFAFLLNGENVENQILNDKIDFQVSFYSSYVGIRNIVNKKLREVVKFSDDNYIIEGRDITTVVFPESEFKIYLDASVKVRALRRYEQRNGNETLEELERTLKRRDDVDKKKQYGKLKLSKGVFYLDTSYKGLDDVCNIIIEKFNLKKVRER
;
A
#
# COMPACT_ATOMS: atom_id res chain seq x y z
N MET A 1 -14.14 -12.64 2.17
CA MET A 1 -12.90 -13.21 1.58
C MET A 1 -11.86 -12.12 1.40
N ILE A 2 -10.58 -12.42 1.64
CA ILE A 2 -9.47 -11.44 1.53
C ILE A 2 -8.38 -11.98 0.60
N ILE A 3 -7.99 -11.18 -0.39
CA ILE A 3 -6.77 -11.35 -1.18
C ILE A 3 -5.74 -10.35 -0.65
N ALA A 4 -4.70 -10.83 0.01
CA ALA A 4 -3.64 -10.03 0.58
C ALA A 4 -2.42 -9.99 -0.35
N ILE A 5 -1.95 -8.80 -0.69
CA ILE A 5 -0.85 -8.59 -1.64
C ILE A 5 0.27 -7.79 -0.98
N ASP A 6 1.46 -8.37 -0.88
CA ASP A 6 2.67 -7.70 -0.44
C ASP A 6 3.70 -7.59 -1.57
N GLY A 7 4.70 -6.77 -1.35
CA GLY A 7 5.82 -6.61 -2.29
C GLY A 7 6.50 -5.25 -2.20
N PRO A 8 7.67 -5.07 -2.82
CA PRO A 8 8.45 -3.83 -2.75
C PRO A 8 7.76 -2.66 -3.47
N SER A 9 8.32 -1.46 -3.32
CA SER A 9 7.81 -0.25 -3.99
C SER A 9 7.89 -0.40 -5.51
N ALA A 10 6.87 0.12 -6.23
CA ALA A 10 6.77 0.08 -7.69
C ALA A 10 6.75 -1.34 -8.32
N SER A 11 6.44 -2.41 -7.56
CA SER A 11 6.26 -3.76 -8.11
C SER A 11 4.92 -3.98 -8.83
N GLY A 12 4.08 -2.95 -8.94
CA GLY A 12 2.79 -3.01 -9.63
C GLY A 12 1.61 -3.41 -8.75
N LYS A 13 1.79 -3.60 -7.43
CA LYS A 13 0.73 -4.06 -6.51
C LYS A 13 -0.57 -3.28 -6.62
N SER A 14 -0.51 -1.96 -6.54
CA SER A 14 -1.72 -1.12 -6.52
C SER A 14 -2.48 -1.19 -7.85
N SER A 15 -1.76 -1.21 -8.99
CA SER A 15 -2.38 -1.36 -10.32
C SER A 15 -3.02 -2.73 -10.48
N ILE A 16 -2.32 -3.80 -10.09
CA ILE A 16 -2.80 -5.18 -10.16
C ILE A 16 -3.99 -5.39 -9.20
N ALA A 17 -3.89 -4.89 -7.96
CA ALA A 17 -4.96 -5.00 -6.98
C ALA A 17 -6.24 -4.26 -7.43
N ARG A 18 -6.09 -3.05 -8.01
CA ARG A 18 -7.21 -2.28 -8.56
C ARG A 18 -7.86 -3.01 -9.73
N GLU A 19 -7.07 -3.52 -10.67
CA GLU A 19 -7.56 -4.26 -11.84
C GLU A 19 -8.28 -5.56 -11.44
N LEU A 20 -7.70 -6.32 -10.51
CA LEU A 20 -8.36 -7.50 -9.95
C LEU A 20 -9.68 -7.12 -9.26
N GLY A 21 -9.73 -5.99 -8.56
CA GLY A 21 -10.95 -5.47 -7.95
C GLY A 21 -12.06 -5.26 -8.97
N VAL A 22 -11.75 -4.64 -10.10
CA VAL A 22 -12.70 -4.42 -11.21
C VAL A 22 -13.16 -5.76 -11.82
N ARG A 23 -12.21 -6.67 -12.13
CA ARG A 23 -12.53 -7.96 -12.76
C ARG A 23 -13.39 -8.86 -11.88
N LEU A 24 -13.11 -8.88 -10.58
CA LEU A 24 -13.74 -9.79 -9.62
C LEU A 24 -14.94 -9.15 -8.89
N ASN A 25 -15.17 -7.85 -9.06
CA ASN A 25 -16.11 -7.06 -8.26
C ASN A 25 -15.78 -7.12 -6.75
N TYR A 26 -14.50 -6.90 -6.42
CA TYR A 26 -13.98 -6.87 -5.06
C TYR A 26 -13.55 -5.44 -4.71
N LYS A 27 -13.69 -5.07 -3.44
CA LYS A 27 -13.22 -3.77 -2.94
C LYS A 27 -11.70 -3.75 -2.83
N PHE A 28 -11.09 -2.73 -3.40
CA PHE A 28 -9.64 -2.50 -3.33
C PHE A 28 -9.30 -1.57 -2.17
N ILE A 29 -8.28 -1.94 -1.38
CA ILE A 29 -7.72 -1.11 -0.31
C ILE A 29 -6.19 -1.09 -0.42
N SER A 30 -5.62 0.12 -0.43
CA SER A 30 -4.19 0.33 -0.27
C SER A 30 -3.86 0.77 1.15
N SER A 31 -3.12 -0.05 1.89
CA SER A 31 -2.59 0.36 3.19
C SER A 31 -1.63 1.55 3.07
N GLY A 32 -0.95 1.65 1.93
CA GLY A 32 -0.07 2.77 1.61
C GLY A 32 -0.80 4.11 1.59
N HIS A 33 -2.06 4.17 1.20
CA HIS A 33 -2.86 5.40 1.23
C HIS A 33 -3.10 5.88 2.67
N LEU A 34 -3.38 4.99 3.61
CA LEU A 34 -3.53 5.37 5.03
C LEU A 34 -2.24 5.97 5.60
N TYR A 35 -1.09 5.34 5.35
CA TYR A 35 0.20 5.90 5.79
C TYR A 35 0.47 7.28 5.17
N ARG A 36 0.08 7.48 3.91
CA ARG A 36 0.22 8.76 3.21
C ARG A 36 -0.72 9.83 3.77
N ILE A 37 -1.95 9.49 4.11
CA ILE A 37 -2.89 10.39 4.79
C ILE A 37 -2.33 10.83 6.15
N ILE A 38 -1.80 9.89 6.93
CA ILE A 38 -1.15 10.20 8.21
C ILE A 38 0.08 11.10 8.00
N THR A 39 0.84 10.87 6.94
CA THR A 39 1.97 11.74 6.57
C THR A 39 1.49 13.13 6.16
N LEU A 40 0.36 13.25 5.47
CA LEU A 40 -0.24 14.54 5.12
C LEU A 40 -0.70 15.30 6.36
N ILE A 41 -1.27 14.62 7.36
CA ILE A 41 -1.62 15.22 8.65
C ILE A 41 -0.36 15.82 9.31
N ALA A 42 0.74 15.07 9.35
CA ALA A 42 2.01 15.56 9.87
C ALA A 42 2.52 16.80 9.09
N GLN A 43 2.47 16.75 7.76
CA GLN A 43 2.90 17.90 6.92
C GLN A 43 2.05 19.15 7.13
N ARG A 44 0.74 18.99 7.25
CA ARG A 44 -0.18 20.12 7.52
C ARG A 44 0.14 20.78 8.86
N SER A 45 0.47 20.01 9.90
CA SER A 45 0.83 20.54 11.23
C SER A 45 2.16 21.31 11.23
N LEU A 46 3.08 20.93 10.38
CA LEU A 46 4.41 21.57 10.20
C LEU A 46 4.41 22.69 9.17
N MET A 47 3.24 23.21 8.77
CA MET A 47 3.12 24.21 7.70
C MET A 47 3.90 23.85 6.43
N ASN A 48 3.92 22.56 6.08
CA ASN A 48 4.64 22.00 4.93
C ASN A 48 6.18 22.08 5.01
N SER A 49 6.78 22.23 6.20
CA SER A 49 8.23 22.05 6.35
C SER A 49 8.65 20.61 6.02
N CYS A 50 9.94 20.39 5.80
CA CYS A 50 10.49 19.05 5.60
C CYS A 50 10.88 18.35 6.91
N ASP A 51 10.54 18.93 8.06
CA ASP A 51 10.84 18.39 9.37
C ASP A 51 10.02 17.13 9.69
N PHE A 52 10.39 16.45 10.75
CA PHE A 52 9.69 15.29 11.25
C PHE A 52 9.17 15.58 12.66
N ILE A 53 7.95 15.10 12.93
CA ILE A 53 7.37 15.17 14.28
C ILE A 53 7.53 13.83 14.99
N SER A 54 7.51 13.87 16.31
CA SER A 54 7.59 12.66 17.15
C SER A 54 6.37 11.76 16.96
N GLU A 55 6.50 10.48 17.33
CA GLU A 55 5.38 9.53 17.29
C GLU A 55 4.21 10.01 18.14
N ASP A 56 4.47 10.47 19.38
CA ASP A 56 3.41 10.93 20.30
C ASP A 56 2.66 12.14 19.75
N SER A 57 3.38 13.11 19.19
CA SER A 57 2.75 14.28 18.55
C SER A 57 1.88 13.87 17.37
N LEU A 58 2.36 12.93 16.54
CA LEU A 58 1.59 12.44 15.40
C LEU A 58 0.36 11.64 15.83
N LEU A 59 0.47 10.84 16.88
CA LEU A 59 -0.67 10.10 17.46
C LEU A 59 -1.78 11.06 17.93
N ASN A 60 -1.42 12.15 18.62
CA ASN A 60 -2.38 13.16 19.04
C ASN A 60 -3.07 13.83 17.84
N LEU A 61 -2.32 14.22 16.82
CA LEU A 61 -2.88 14.78 15.58
C LEU A 61 -3.85 13.84 14.87
N ILE A 62 -3.56 12.53 14.86
CA ILE A 62 -4.47 11.55 14.26
C ILE A 62 -5.79 11.46 15.03
N LEU A 63 -5.78 11.62 16.36
CA LEU A 63 -7.00 11.62 17.18
C LEU A 63 -7.88 12.85 16.92
N GLU A 64 -7.30 13.97 16.50
CA GLU A 64 -8.01 15.20 16.14
C GLU A 64 -8.60 15.17 14.73
N ASN A 65 -8.29 14.15 13.94
CA ASN A 65 -8.72 14.04 12.55
C ASN A 65 -9.58 12.78 12.32
N ASP A 66 -10.64 12.92 11.54
CA ASP A 66 -11.42 11.76 11.08
C ASP A 66 -10.78 11.17 9.81
N ILE A 67 -10.42 9.90 9.89
CA ILE A 67 -10.02 9.11 8.73
C ILE A 67 -11.09 8.04 8.51
N SER A 68 -11.95 8.21 7.54
CA SER A 68 -13.03 7.29 7.21
C SER A 68 -12.79 6.58 5.87
N PHE A 69 -13.49 5.46 5.64
CA PHE A 69 -13.44 4.73 4.37
C PHE A 69 -14.82 4.77 3.72
N ASN A 70 -14.90 5.36 2.54
CA ASN A 70 -16.14 5.48 1.77
C ASN A 70 -15.86 5.39 0.27
N ASN A 71 -16.78 4.79 -0.49
CA ASN A 71 -16.67 4.68 -1.95
C ASN A 71 -15.27 4.23 -2.43
N PHE A 72 -14.72 3.18 -1.82
CA PHE A 72 -13.41 2.58 -2.15
C PHE A 72 -12.19 3.49 -1.90
N ALA A 73 -12.35 4.61 -1.20
CA ALA A 73 -11.27 5.52 -0.84
C ALA A 73 -11.26 5.84 0.66
N PHE A 74 -10.08 6.12 1.20
CA PHE A 74 -9.95 6.76 2.51
C PHE A 74 -10.12 8.27 2.38
N LEU A 75 -10.94 8.83 3.26
CA LEU A 75 -11.21 10.26 3.35
C LEU A 75 -10.53 10.81 4.60
N LEU A 76 -10.06 12.05 4.53
CA LEU A 76 -9.57 12.82 5.68
C LEU A 76 -10.56 13.95 5.97
N ASN A 77 -11.19 13.93 7.14
CA ASN A 77 -12.23 14.90 7.53
C ASN A 77 -13.35 15.03 6.48
N GLY A 78 -13.75 13.89 5.88
CA GLY A 78 -14.77 13.84 4.83
C GLY A 78 -14.28 14.21 3.43
N GLU A 79 -13.03 14.66 3.26
CA GLU A 79 -12.44 15.08 1.98
C GLU A 79 -11.63 13.93 1.32
N ASN A 80 -11.77 13.76 0.01
CA ASN A 80 -10.87 12.92 -0.77
C ASN A 80 -9.56 13.66 -1.01
N VAL A 81 -8.49 13.18 -0.38
CA VAL A 81 -7.15 13.79 -0.44
C VAL A 81 -6.18 13.04 -1.37
N GLU A 82 -6.68 12.18 -2.25
CA GLU A 82 -5.83 11.32 -3.10
C GLU A 82 -4.80 12.13 -3.90
N ASN A 83 -5.19 13.26 -4.48
CA ASN A 83 -4.27 14.13 -5.22
C ASN A 83 -3.21 14.81 -4.33
N GLN A 84 -3.48 14.94 -3.03
CA GLN A 84 -2.58 15.59 -2.08
C GLN A 84 -1.55 14.60 -1.50
N ILE A 85 -1.85 13.30 -1.51
CA ILE A 85 -0.98 12.26 -0.95
C ILE A 85 -0.04 11.63 -1.98
N LEU A 86 -0.17 11.97 -3.27
CA LEU A 86 0.64 11.43 -4.37
C LEU A 86 1.68 12.43 -4.84
N ASN A 87 2.62 12.82 -3.94
CA ASN A 87 3.70 13.75 -4.24
C ASN A 87 5.02 13.33 -3.57
N ASP A 88 6.11 13.97 -3.98
CA ASP A 88 7.47 13.60 -3.57
C ASP A 88 7.76 13.87 -2.09
N LYS A 89 7.15 14.91 -1.50
CA LYS A 89 7.32 15.21 -0.07
C LYS A 89 6.71 14.08 0.78
N ILE A 90 5.49 13.64 0.43
CA ILE A 90 4.86 12.49 1.07
C ILE A 90 5.67 11.22 0.84
N ASP A 91 6.16 10.98 -0.39
CA ASP A 91 7.00 9.82 -0.71
C ASP A 91 8.28 9.76 0.14
N PHE A 92 8.88 10.90 0.42
CA PHE A 92 10.07 11.02 1.26
C PHE A 92 9.77 10.67 2.73
N GLN A 93 8.71 11.24 3.30
CA GLN A 93 8.41 11.13 4.73
C GLN A 93 7.63 9.87 5.13
N VAL A 94 6.83 9.29 4.23
CA VAL A 94 5.96 8.15 4.56
C VAL A 94 6.74 6.92 5.07
N SER A 95 7.95 6.69 4.57
CA SER A 95 8.79 5.58 5.03
C SER A 95 9.22 5.74 6.47
N PHE A 96 9.45 6.98 6.92
CA PHE A 96 9.80 7.33 8.29
C PHE A 96 8.58 7.11 9.22
N TYR A 97 7.46 7.77 8.95
CA TYR A 97 6.26 7.65 9.81
C TYR A 97 5.70 6.23 9.84
N SER A 98 5.79 5.48 8.74
CA SER A 98 5.39 4.06 8.72
C SER A 98 6.31 3.14 9.51
N SER A 99 7.40 3.62 10.11
CA SER A 99 8.24 2.86 11.03
C SER A 99 7.78 2.97 12.49
N TYR A 100 6.97 3.97 12.81
CA TYR A 100 6.42 4.17 14.15
C TYR A 100 5.42 3.06 14.49
N VAL A 101 5.61 2.41 15.66
CA VAL A 101 4.82 1.25 16.06
C VAL A 101 3.37 1.63 16.36
N GLY A 102 3.14 2.73 17.06
CA GLY A 102 1.78 3.24 17.35
C GLY A 102 1.01 3.59 16.08
N ILE A 103 1.68 4.23 15.10
CA ILE A 103 1.07 4.54 13.80
C ILE A 103 0.66 3.25 13.07
N ARG A 104 1.52 2.22 13.09
CA ARG A 104 1.19 0.93 12.47
C ARG A 104 0.00 0.26 13.15
N ASN A 105 -0.07 0.33 14.47
CA ASN A 105 -1.20 -0.22 15.22
C ASN A 105 -2.53 0.45 14.84
N ILE A 106 -2.54 1.79 14.70
CA ILE A 106 -3.72 2.52 14.23
C ILE A 106 -4.12 2.10 12.81
N VAL A 107 -3.16 2.07 11.88
CA VAL A 107 -3.41 1.66 10.49
C VAL A 107 -3.96 0.23 10.43
N ASN A 108 -3.32 -0.71 11.13
CA ASN A 108 -3.75 -2.10 11.15
C ASN A 108 -5.15 -2.26 11.75
N LYS A 109 -5.45 -1.54 12.86
CA LYS A 109 -6.77 -1.53 13.46
C LYS A 109 -7.82 -1.02 12.48
N LYS A 110 -7.56 0.12 11.81
CA LYS A 110 -8.48 0.71 10.85
C LYS A 110 -8.75 -0.21 9.65
N LEU A 111 -7.71 -0.84 9.09
CA LEU A 111 -7.88 -1.82 8.00
C LEU A 111 -8.75 -3.01 8.41
N ARG A 112 -8.54 -3.54 9.61
CA ARG A 112 -9.33 -4.67 10.13
C ARG A 112 -10.77 -4.26 10.40
N GLU A 113 -11.01 -3.05 10.89
CA GLU A 113 -12.36 -2.51 11.12
C GLU A 113 -13.15 -2.39 9.82
N VAL A 114 -12.55 -1.83 8.75
CA VAL A 114 -13.20 -1.73 7.44
C VAL A 114 -13.66 -3.08 6.92
N VAL A 115 -12.83 -4.11 7.07
CA VAL A 115 -13.15 -5.46 6.61
C VAL A 115 -14.18 -6.15 7.50
N LYS A 116 -14.09 -5.96 8.84
CA LYS A 116 -14.94 -6.64 9.82
C LYS A 116 -16.43 -6.26 9.71
N PHE A 117 -16.70 -5.01 9.37
CA PHE A 117 -18.08 -4.48 9.32
C PHE A 117 -18.70 -4.54 7.92
N SER A 118 -18.19 -5.40 7.06
CA SER A 118 -18.69 -5.56 5.69
C SER A 118 -18.67 -7.03 5.27
N ASP A 119 -19.69 -7.43 4.53
CA ASP A 119 -19.78 -8.77 3.88
C ASP A 119 -19.06 -8.81 2.53
N ASP A 120 -18.35 -7.75 2.16
CA ASP A 120 -17.68 -7.65 0.88
C ASP A 120 -16.42 -8.52 0.80
N ASN A 121 -15.98 -8.76 -0.41
CA ASN A 121 -14.66 -9.32 -0.70
C ASN A 121 -13.66 -8.19 -0.91
N TYR A 122 -12.45 -8.36 -0.41
CA TYR A 122 -11.42 -7.33 -0.43
C TYR A 122 -10.12 -7.80 -1.09
N ILE A 123 -9.48 -6.88 -1.80
CA ILE A 123 -8.09 -6.98 -2.21
C ILE A 123 -7.32 -5.89 -1.47
N ILE A 124 -6.39 -6.29 -0.64
CA ILE A 124 -5.65 -5.37 0.24
C ILE A 124 -4.17 -5.47 -0.07
N GLU A 125 -3.54 -4.34 -0.38
CA GLU A 125 -2.12 -4.31 -0.71
C GLU A 125 -1.28 -3.51 0.29
N GLY A 126 -0.02 -3.94 0.46
CA GLY A 126 0.92 -3.27 1.34
C GLY A 126 2.33 -3.85 1.36
N ARG A 127 2.92 -3.94 2.56
CA ARG A 127 4.25 -4.49 2.81
C ARG A 127 4.24 -5.68 3.76
N ASP A 128 3.24 -5.76 4.61
CA ASP A 128 3.10 -6.74 5.68
C ASP A 128 1.64 -7.20 5.85
N ILE A 129 0.86 -7.10 4.79
CA ILE A 129 -0.55 -7.52 4.80
C ILE A 129 -0.64 -9.01 5.06
N THR A 130 0.18 -9.81 4.37
CA THR A 130 0.18 -11.28 4.48
C THR A 130 0.85 -11.81 5.74
N THR A 131 1.55 -10.94 6.49
CA THR A 131 2.37 -11.37 7.65
C THR A 131 1.92 -10.79 8.98
N VAL A 132 1.27 -9.61 8.98
CA VAL A 132 0.89 -8.88 10.19
C VAL A 132 -0.57 -8.45 10.16
N VAL A 133 -1.05 -7.85 9.07
CA VAL A 133 -2.39 -7.24 9.04
C VAL A 133 -3.46 -8.30 8.91
N PHE A 134 -3.33 -9.21 7.93
CA PHE A 134 -4.23 -10.32 7.65
C PHE A 134 -3.43 -11.62 7.43
N PRO A 135 -2.71 -12.12 8.45
CA PRO A 135 -1.91 -13.34 8.33
C PRO A 135 -2.76 -14.60 8.08
N GLU A 136 -4.07 -14.51 8.35
CA GLU A 136 -5.07 -15.54 8.11
C GLU A 136 -5.75 -15.45 6.74
N SER A 137 -5.39 -14.46 5.90
CA SER A 137 -6.02 -14.29 4.59
C SER A 137 -5.93 -15.57 3.74
N GLU A 138 -7.02 -15.86 3.04
CA GLU A 138 -7.18 -17.08 2.23
C GLU A 138 -6.18 -17.11 1.07
N PHE A 139 -5.95 -15.96 0.46
CA PHE A 139 -5.06 -15.81 -0.70
C PHE A 139 -3.96 -14.80 -0.39
N LYS A 140 -2.72 -15.31 -0.35
CA LYS A 140 -1.52 -14.52 -0.06
C LYS A 140 -0.65 -14.44 -1.30
N ILE A 141 -0.34 -13.24 -1.73
CA ILE A 141 0.43 -12.96 -2.94
C ILE A 141 1.60 -12.05 -2.58
N TYR A 142 2.76 -12.36 -3.11
CA TYR A 142 3.91 -11.48 -3.07
C TYR A 142 4.32 -11.12 -4.49
N LEU A 143 4.13 -9.86 -4.86
CA LEU A 143 4.51 -9.35 -6.18
C LEU A 143 5.88 -8.71 -6.10
N ASP A 144 6.81 -9.18 -6.93
CA ASP A 144 8.14 -8.62 -7.05
C ASP A 144 8.42 -8.15 -8.49
N ALA A 145 9.46 -7.36 -8.65
CA ALA A 145 10.07 -7.05 -9.94
C ALA A 145 11.51 -6.57 -9.73
N SER A 146 12.36 -6.73 -10.73
CA SER A 146 13.72 -6.22 -10.65
C SER A 146 13.75 -4.71 -10.38
N VAL A 147 14.77 -4.24 -9.66
CA VAL A 147 14.88 -2.81 -9.30
C VAL A 147 14.88 -1.92 -10.55
N LYS A 148 15.52 -2.37 -11.63
CA LYS A 148 15.56 -1.65 -12.92
C LYS A 148 14.17 -1.47 -13.52
N VAL A 149 13.35 -2.53 -13.53
CA VAL A 149 11.97 -2.46 -14.04
C VAL A 149 11.12 -1.56 -13.14
N ARG A 150 11.29 -1.64 -11.82
CA ARG A 150 10.56 -0.78 -10.89
C ARG A 150 10.94 0.69 -11.03
N ALA A 151 12.22 0.98 -11.28
CA ALA A 151 12.69 2.34 -11.57
C ALA A 151 12.10 2.88 -12.87
N LEU A 152 12.06 2.07 -13.93
CA LEU A 152 11.44 2.45 -15.20
C LEU A 152 9.94 2.76 -15.03
N ARG A 153 9.19 1.88 -14.36
CA ARG A 153 7.76 2.12 -14.05
C ARG A 153 7.56 3.41 -13.26
N ARG A 154 8.45 3.71 -12.32
CA ARG A 154 8.37 4.94 -11.52
C ARG A 154 8.73 6.17 -12.34
N TYR A 155 9.70 6.08 -13.23
CA TYR A 155 10.08 7.12 -14.17
C TYR A 155 8.91 7.54 -15.06
N GLU A 156 8.25 6.56 -15.66
CA GLU A 156 7.05 6.78 -16.48
C GLU A 156 5.91 7.43 -15.70
N GLN A 157 5.66 6.97 -14.45
CA GLN A 157 4.63 7.55 -13.57
C GLN A 157 4.90 9.01 -13.16
N ARG A 158 6.18 9.44 -13.15
CA ARG A 158 6.60 10.79 -12.73
C ARG A 158 6.97 11.71 -13.90
N ASN A 159 6.65 11.32 -15.14
CA ASN A 159 6.96 12.08 -16.33
C ASN A 159 8.45 12.46 -16.45
N GLY A 160 9.36 11.64 -15.95
CA GLY A 160 10.79 11.76 -16.17
C GLY A 160 11.53 12.85 -15.37
N ASN A 161 10.99 13.28 -14.24
CA ASN A 161 11.61 14.35 -13.42
C ASN A 161 12.89 13.95 -12.67
N GLU A 162 13.19 12.64 -12.59
CA GLU A 162 14.40 12.08 -11.93
C GLU A 162 15.10 11.14 -12.92
N THR A 163 16.41 10.93 -12.77
CA THR A 163 17.12 9.93 -13.59
C THR A 163 16.79 8.50 -13.15
N LEU A 164 16.93 7.53 -14.05
CA LEU A 164 16.71 6.11 -13.72
C LEU A 164 17.66 5.64 -12.61
N GLU A 165 18.91 6.11 -12.59
CA GLU A 165 19.87 5.74 -11.56
C GLU A 165 19.49 6.31 -10.17
N GLU A 166 18.96 7.52 -10.11
CA GLU A 166 18.45 8.11 -8.87
C GLU A 166 17.25 7.32 -8.33
N LEU A 167 16.34 6.97 -9.22
CA LEU A 167 15.17 6.14 -8.87
C LEU A 167 15.58 4.75 -8.41
N GLU A 168 16.56 4.09 -9.07
CA GLU A 168 17.06 2.80 -8.61
C GLU A 168 17.67 2.89 -7.21
N ARG A 169 18.49 3.91 -6.93
CA ARG A 169 19.09 4.14 -5.60
C ARG A 169 18.01 4.37 -4.54
N THR A 170 17.03 5.20 -4.85
CA THR A 170 15.92 5.51 -3.95
C THR A 170 15.08 4.28 -3.64
N LEU A 171 14.76 3.47 -4.65
CA LEU A 171 14.00 2.23 -4.48
C LEU A 171 14.77 1.19 -3.68
N LYS A 172 16.08 0.99 -3.93
CA LYS A 172 16.92 0.09 -3.13
C LYS A 172 16.96 0.50 -1.66
N ARG A 173 17.19 1.81 -1.41
CA ARG A 173 17.20 2.32 -0.03
C ARG A 173 15.87 2.08 0.69
N ARG A 174 14.75 2.31 0.00
CA ARG A 174 13.41 2.09 0.54
C ARG A 174 13.16 0.61 0.84
N ASP A 175 13.54 -0.30 -0.06
CA ASP A 175 13.41 -1.74 0.15
C ASP A 175 14.24 -2.20 1.35
N ASP A 176 15.46 -1.68 1.52
CA ASP A 176 16.32 -1.99 2.66
C ASP A 176 15.69 -1.53 3.98
N VAL A 177 15.10 -0.32 4.00
CA VAL A 177 14.35 0.17 5.16
C VAL A 177 13.15 -0.74 5.44
N ASP A 178 12.34 -1.07 4.42
CA ASP A 178 11.15 -1.91 4.58
C ASP A 178 11.49 -3.33 5.06
N LYS A 179 12.62 -3.89 4.64
CA LYS A 179 13.12 -5.22 5.08
C LYS A 179 13.71 -5.22 6.49
N LYS A 180 14.28 -4.09 6.94
CA LYS A 180 14.98 -3.98 8.24
C LYS A 180 14.10 -3.48 9.38
N LYS A 181 12.87 -3.06 9.13
CA LYS A 181 11.93 -2.60 10.17
C LYS A 181 11.81 -3.65 11.28
N GLN A 182 11.75 -3.20 12.51
CA GLN A 182 11.53 -4.10 13.66
C GLN A 182 10.14 -4.73 13.62
N TYR A 183 9.12 -3.94 13.25
CA TYR A 183 7.73 -4.34 13.14
C TYR A 183 7.19 -4.07 11.74
N GLY A 184 6.40 -5.02 11.20
CA GLY A 184 5.80 -4.89 9.86
C GLY A 184 6.81 -4.86 8.73
N LYS A 185 7.90 -5.61 8.86
CA LYS A 185 8.93 -5.71 7.80
C LYS A 185 8.42 -6.43 6.57
N LEU A 186 8.89 -5.98 5.43
CA LEU A 186 8.65 -6.65 4.15
C LEU A 186 9.37 -8.00 4.12
N LYS A 187 8.61 -9.09 4.14
CA LYS A 187 9.11 -10.47 4.07
C LYS A 187 8.08 -11.39 3.42
N LEU A 188 8.54 -12.51 2.92
CA LEU A 188 7.66 -13.57 2.42
C LEU A 188 6.94 -14.25 3.59
N SER A 189 5.63 -14.40 3.49
CA SER A 189 4.84 -15.20 4.43
C SER A 189 4.86 -16.68 4.03
N LYS A 190 4.58 -17.56 5.01
CA LYS A 190 4.48 -19.00 4.74
C LYS A 190 3.31 -19.25 3.76
N GLY A 191 3.57 -20.01 2.71
CA GLY A 191 2.56 -20.39 1.71
C GLY A 191 2.15 -19.24 0.76
N VAL A 192 2.89 -18.13 0.74
CA VAL A 192 2.63 -17.03 -0.20
C VAL A 192 2.90 -17.47 -1.64
N PHE A 193 2.02 -17.08 -2.55
CA PHE A 193 2.26 -17.18 -3.98
C PHE A 193 3.19 -16.04 -4.42
N TYR A 194 4.44 -16.38 -4.72
CA TYR A 194 5.43 -15.43 -5.23
C TYR A 194 5.30 -15.30 -6.76
N LEU A 195 5.22 -14.07 -7.24
CA LEU A 195 5.13 -13.77 -8.67
C LEU A 195 6.05 -12.61 -9.06
N ASP A 196 7.04 -12.91 -9.90
CA ASP A 196 7.87 -11.90 -10.56
C ASP A 196 7.10 -11.28 -11.74
N THR A 197 6.91 -9.97 -11.68
CA THR A 197 6.18 -9.18 -12.67
C THR A 197 7.12 -8.43 -13.63
N SER A 198 8.43 -8.66 -13.59
CA SER A 198 9.43 -7.88 -14.34
C SER A 198 9.15 -7.83 -15.85
N TYR A 199 8.67 -8.93 -16.41
CA TYR A 199 8.44 -9.07 -17.87
C TYR A 199 6.99 -9.43 -18.18
N LYS A 200 6.05 -9.02 -17.34
CA LYS A 200 4.64 -9.35 -17.50
C LYS A 200 3.79 -8.08 -17.58
N GLY A 201 2.83 -8.09 -18.48
CA GLY A 201 1.79 -7.06 -18.57
C GLY A 201 0.82 -7.14 -17.40
N LEU A 202 0.05 -6.07 -17.22
CA LEU A 202 -0.99 -6.00 -16.18
C LEU A 202 -2.00 -7.14 -16.32
N ASP A 203 -2.48 -7.35 -17.55
CA ASP A 203 -3.48 -8.38 -17.89
C ASP A 203 -2.96 -9.79 -17.61
N ASP A 204 -1.71 -10.07 -18.01
CA ASP A 204 -1.10 -11.38 -17.79
C ASP A 204 -0.99 -11.71 -16.30
N VAL A 205 -0.54 -10.74 -15.50
CA VAL A 205 -0.43 -10.92 -14.03
C VAL A 205 -1.79 -11.17 -13.41
N CYS A 206 -2.82 -10.42 -13.81
CA CYS A 206 -4.18 -10.60 -13.32
C CYS A 206 -4.73 -11.99 -13.70
N ASN A 207 -4.54 -12.42 -14.94
CA ASN A 207 -4.97 -13.74 -15.41
C ASN A 207 -4.27 -14.87 -14.63
N ILE A 208 -2.93 -14.79 -14.46
CA ILE A 208 -2.17 -15.76 -13.66
C ILE A 208 -2.72 -15.87 -12.24
N ILE A 209 -3.05 -14.75 -11.60
CA ILE A 209 -3.59 -14.74 -10.22
C ILE A 209 -4.99 -15.36 -10.19
N ILE A 210 -5.87 -14.98 -11.12
CA ILE A 210 -7.24 -15.49 -11.21
C ILE A 210 -7.23 -17.01 -11.43
N GLU A 211 -6.43 -17.50 -12.37
CA GLU A 211 -6.29 -18.93 -12.66
C GLU A 211 -5.66 -19.69 -11.48
N LYS A 212 -4.57 -19.16 -10.90
CA LYS A 212 -3.85 -19.81 -9.78
C LYS A 212 -4.77 -20.11 -8.60
N PHE A 213 -5.68 -19.20 -8.30
CA PHE A 213 -6.57 -19.32 -7.14
C PHE A 213 -8.01 -19.66 -7.51
N ASN A 214 -8.30 -19.92 -8.80
CA ASN A 214 -9.65 -20.20 -9.32
C ASN A 214 -10.67 -19.16 -8.85
N LEU A 215 -10.29 -17.88 -8.93
CA LEU A 215 -11.12 -16.78 -8.44
C LEU A 215 -12.30 -16.54 -9.38
N LYS A 216 -13.46 -16.25 -8.80
CA LYS A 216 -14.69 -15.98 -9.55
C LYS A 216 -15.22 -14.59 -9.26
N LYS A 217 -15.74 -13.95 -10.29
CA LYS A 217 -16.45 -12.65 -10.16
C LYS A 217 -17.67 -12.84 -9.25
N VAL A 218 -17.80 -11.97 -8.25
CA VAL A 218 -19.03 -11.90 -7.45
C VAL A 218 -20.12 -11.23 -8.27
N ARG A 219 -21.28 -11.86 -8.35
CA ARG A 219 -22.45 -11.29 -9.00
C ARG A 219 -22.95 -10.09 -8.18
N GLU A 220 -23.33 -9.03 -8.85
CA GLU A 220 -24.04 -7.93 -8.20
C GLU A 220 -25.33 -8.47 -7.56
N ARG A 221 -25.55 -8.14 -6.30
CA ARG A 221 -26.78 -8.43 -5.58
C ARG A 221 -27.83 -7.39 -5.89
#